data_429c555b18da61537de3881b30ce8c69
#
_entry.id   429c555b18da61537de3881b30ce8c69
#
_cell.length_a   1.000
_cell.length_b   1.000
_cell.length_c   1.000
_cell.angle_alpha   90.00
_cell.angle_beta   90.00
_cell.angle_gamma   90.00
#
_symmetry.space_group_name_H-M   'P 1'
#
loop_
_entity.id
_entity.type
_entity.pdbx_description
1 polymer ?
#
loop_
_entity_poly.entity_id
_entity_poly.type
_entity_poly.pdbx_seq_one_letter_code
_entity_poly.pdbx_strand_id
1 'polypeptide(L)'
;CACLFLNEYHNDPLDYFADDSPIIQATDLSEAAFGVHHPISVQLDSKTRDGIYAEGFIRSVKAFENWLEAHPQVAHHNSYLTVLTQLKRHVHQGSLKWNATPTSASEVADLWNLYEMSSPDNSPQSLGLDKHFQSAVISLGIPRMSSSELIALEQNINTWFQQNAPHINASVTGHAVLFASIGKQLTSNMFIG
;
A
#
# COMPACT_ATOMS: atom_id res chain seq x y z
N CYS A 1 -24.71 -22.88 -21.69
CA CYS A 1 -23.28 -22.42 -21.70
C CYS A 1 -23.04 -21.01 -21.22
N ALA A 2 -24.11 -20.20 -20.97
CA ALA A 2 -23.94 -18.81 -20.49
C ALA A 2 -23.58 -18.70 -19.00
N CYS A 3 -23.84 -19.72 -18.17
CA CYS A 3 -23.59 -19.68 -16.72
C CYS A 3 -22.10 -19.84 -16.32
N LEU A 4 -21.23 -20.24 -17.26
CA LEU A 4 -19.79 -20.36 -17.01
C LEU A 4 -19.08 -19.00 -16.88
N PHE A 5 -19.64 -17.94 -17.45
CA PHE A 5 -19.12 -16.58 -17.37
C PHE A 5 -19.51 -15.83 -16.09
N LEU A 6 -20.41 -16.40 -15.27
CA LEU A 6 -20.87 -15.86 -14.01
C LEU A 6 -20.16 -16.49 -12.79
N ASN A 7 -19.23 -17.41 -13.01
CA ASN A 7 -18.48 -18.04 -11.94
C ASN A 7 -17.35 -17.08 -11.53
N GLU A 8 -17.58 -16.25 -10.52
CA GLU A 8 -16.52 -15.49 -9.87
C GLU A 8 -15.58 -16.48 -9.18
N TYR A 9 -14.37 -16.57 -9.70
CA TYR A 9 -13.34 -17.41 -9.11
C TYR A 9 -12.87 -16.77 -7.80
N HIS A 10 -13.43 -17.25 -6.70
CA HIS A 10 -13.00 -16.90 -5.35
C HIS A 10 -11.80 -17.79 -5.04
N ASN A 11 -10.60 -17.26 -5.08
CA ASN A 11 -9.39 -17.99 -4.71
C ASN A 11 -8.66 -17.23 -3.60
N ASP A 12 -9.34 -17.13 -2.46
CA ASP A 12 -8.68 -16.65 -1.25
C ASP A 12 -7.81 -17.79 -0.69
N PRO A 13 -6.49 -17.61 -0.54
CA PRO A 13 -5.64 -18.62 0.07
C PRO A 13 -6.09 -19.04 1.47
N LEU A 14 -6.84 -18.19 2.15
CA LEU A 14 -7.38 -18.48 3.50
C LEU A 14 -8.51 -19.52 3.46
N ASP A 15 -9.25 -19.64 2.34
CA ASP A 15 -10.33 -20.63 2.18
C ASP A 15 -9.84 -22.09 2.23
N TYR A 16 -8.51 -22.31 2.12
CA TYR A 16 -7.89 -23.64 2.28
C TYR A 16 -7.64 -24.06 3.72
N PHE A 17 -7.81 -23.15 4.68
CA PHE A 17 -7.65 -23.44 6.10
C PHE A 17 -9.00 -23.75 6.76
N ALA A 18 -8.99 -24.59 7.79
CA ALA A 18 -10.19 -24.84 8.57
C ALA A 18 -10.63 -23.57 9.34
N ASP A 19 -11.94 -23.35 9.49
CA ASP A 19 -12.51 -22.17 10.13
C ASP A 19 -12.03 -21.97 11.58
N ASP A 20 -11.66 -23.04 12.26
CA ASP A 20 -11.14 -23.03 13.64
C ASP A 20 -9.62 -22.84 13.72
N SER A 21 -8.93 -22.68 12.58
CA SER A 21 -7.48 -22.50 12.57
C SER A 21 -7.07 -21.14 13.18
N PRO A 22 -5.91 -21.07 13.87
CA PRO A 22 -5.43 -19.82 14.47
C PRO A 22 -5.24 -18.69 13.45
N ILE A 23 -4.92 -19.03 12.19
CA ILE A 23 -4.74 -18.03 11.12
C ILE A 23 -6.07 -17.37 10.74
N ILE A 24 -7.15 -18.16 10.62
CA ILE A 24 -8.49 -17.64 10.33
C ILE A 24 -8.97 -16.76 11.47
N GLN A 25 -8.86 -17.24 12.73
CA GLN A 25 -9.25 -16.45 13.90
C GLN A 25 -8.47 -15.14 14.00
N ALA A 26 -7.17 -15.13 13.72
CA ALA A 26 -6.37 -13.91 13.71
C ALA A 26 -6.79 -12.94 12.58
N THR A 27 -7.11 -13.45 11.41
CA THR A 27 -7.58 -12.65 10.28
C THR A 27 -8.96 -12.05 10.57
N ASP A 28 -9.89 -12.85 11.08
CA ASP A 28 -11.24 -12.38 11.45
C ASP A 28 -11.18 -11.30 12.54
N LEU A 29 -10.30 -11.48 13.53
CA LEU A 29 -10.06 -10.46 14.56
C LEU A 29 -9.49 -9.17 13.96
N SER A 30 -8.54 -9.29 13.02
CA SER A 30 -7.97 -8.14 12.31
C SER A 30 -9.02 -7.41 11.46
N GLU A 31 -9.86 -8.17 10.76
CA GLU A 31 -10.95 -7.61 9.96
C GLU A 31 -11.99 -6.91 10.84
N ALA A 32 -12.38 -7.53 11.95
CA ALA A 32 -13.35 -6.94 12.88
C ALA A 32 -12.82 -5.68 13.59
N ALA A 33 -11.52 -5.66 13.93
CA ALA A 33 -10.91 -4.56 14.67
C ALA A 33 -10.44 -3.40 13.77
N PHE A 34 -9.95 -3.70 12.59
CA PHE A 34 -9.25 -2.75 11.72
C PHE A 34 -9.82 -2.66 10.30
N GLY A 35 -10.80 -3.48 9.94
CA GLY A 35 -11.32 -3.57 8.58
C GLY A 35 -10.32 -4.15 7.57
N VAL A 36 -9.30 -4.89 8.04
CA VAL A 36 -8.23 -5.42 7.19
C VAL A 36 -8.31 -6.92 7.13
N HIS A 37 -8.57 -7.43 5.94
CA HIS A 37 -8.53 -8.85 5.62
C HIS A 37 -7.20 -9.21 4.94
N HIS A 38 -6.77 -8.40 3.96
CA HIS A 38 -5.50 -8.58 3.26
C HIS A 38 -4.61 -7.35 3.33
N PRO A 39 -3.35 -7.48 3.73
CA PRO A 39 -2.35 -6.45 3.50
C PRO A 39 -1.86 -6.53 2.05
N ILE A 40 -1.84 -5.41 1.36
CA ILE A 40 -1.16 -5.23 0.08
C ILE A 40 -0.17 -4.08 0.17
N SER A 41 0.79 -4.04 -0.74
CA SER A 41 1.82 -3.01 -0.77
C SER A 41 1.92 -2.39 -2.15
N VAL A 42 2.06 -1.08 -2.19
CA VAL A 42 2.36 -0.32 -3.41
C VAL A 42 3.79 0.15 -3.33
N GLN A 43 4.66 -0.43 -4.15
CA GLN A 43 6.04 -0.01 -4.28
C GLN A 43 6.11 1.13 -5.29
N LEU A 44 6.78 2.22 -4.90
CA LEU A 44 6.99 3.42 -5.70
C LEU A 44 8.48 3.59 -5.93
N ASP A 45 8.92 3.59 -7.19
CA ASP A 45 10.31 3.80 -7.57
C ASP A 45 10.47 5.14 -8.30
N SER A 46 11.27 6.03 -7.75
CA SER A 46 11.59 7.34 -8.32
C SER A 46 12.58 7.25 -9.49
N LYS A 47 13.16 6.08 -9.75
CA LYS A 47 14.21 5.81 -10.75
C LYS A 47 15.55 6.53 -10.51
N THR A 48 15.67 7.27 -9.43
CA THR A 48 16.88 8.04 -9.10
C THR A 48 17.24 7.86 -7.63
N ARG A 49 18.54 7.76 -7.36
CA ARG A 49 19.06 7.77 -5.99
C ARG A 49 18.62 9.05 -5.27
N ASP A 50 18.25 8.90 -3.99
CA ASP A 50 17.72 9.99 -3.14
C ASP A 50 16.43 10.64 -3.70
N GLY A 51 15.79 9.98 -4.67
CA GLY A 51 14.63 10.53 -5.37
C GLY A 51 13.38 10.67 -4.52
N ILE A 52 13.28 9.96 -3.38
CA ILE A 52 12.16 10.14 -2.43
C ILE A 52 12.13 11.53 -1.79
N TYR A 53 13.27 12.23 -1.78
CA TYR A 53 13.37 13.61 -1.29
C TYR A 53 12.95 14.65 -2.32
N ALA A 54 12.81 14.27 -3.58
CA ALA A 54 12.36 15.19 -4.64
C ALA A 54 10.95 15.71 -4.34
N GLU A 55 10.76 17.02 -4.39
CA GLU A 55 9.45 17.64 -4.10
C GLU A 55 8.33 17.08 -5.00
N GLY A 56 8.66 16.73 -6.25
CA GLY A 56 7.72 16.09 -7.17
C GLY A 56 7.27 14.72 -6.68
N PHE A 57 8.19 13.92 -6.12
CA PHE A 57 7.88 12.61 -5.54
C PHE A 57 7.02 12.76 -4.28
N ILE A 58 7.43 13.62 -3.35
CA ILE A 58 6.69 13.91 -2.10
C ILE A 58 5.25 14.34 -2.43
N ARG A 59 5.08 15.26 -3.39
CA ARG A 59 3.76 15.73 -3.84
C ARG A 59 2.91 14.61 -4.43
N SER A 60 3.52 13.75 -5.23
CA SER A 60 2.81 12.61 -5.84
C SER A 60 2.38 11.59 -4.81
N VAL A 61 3.25 11.27 -3.83
CA VAL A 61 2.89 10.38 -2.71
C VAL A 61 1.73 10.97 -1.92
N LYS A 62 1.78 12.26 -1.58
CA LYS A 62 0.70 12.94 -0.85
C LYS A 62 -0.62 12.97 -1.64
N ALA A 63 -0.56 13.22 -2.95
CA ALA A 63 -1.74 13.19 -3.79
C ALA A 63 -2.34 11.77 -3.88
N PHE A 64 -1.50 10.75 -3.90
CA PHE A 64 -1.93 9.36 -3.89
C PHE A 64 -2.54 8.97 -2.54
N GLU A 65 -1.96 9.38 -1.41
CA GLU A 65 -2.57 9.18 -0.09
C GLU A 65 -3.98 9.79 -0.01
N ASN A 66 -4.15 11.01 -0.48
CA ASN A 66 -5.48 11.65 -0.52
C ASN A 66 -6.48 10.89 -1.42
N TRP A 67 -5.99 10.32 -2.52
CA TRP A 67 -6.82 9.47 -3.38
C TRP A 67 -7.20 8.16 -2.66
N LEU A 68 -6.27 7.54 -1.92
CA LEU A 68 -6.53 6.34 -1.12
C LEU A 68 -7.55 6.60 -0.01
N GLU A 69 -7.47 7.76 0.68
CA GLU A 69 -8.45 8.16 1.72
C GLU A 69 -9.87 8.26 1.17
N ALA A 70 -10.02 8.67 -0.08
CA ALA A 70 -11.30 8.75 -0.76
C ALA A 70 -11.76 7.43 -1.40
N HIS A 71 -10.90 6.39 -1.41
CA HIS A 71 -11.19 5.14 -2.11
C HIS A 71 -11.88 4.14 -1.17
N PRO A 72 -13.15 3.74 -1.44
CA PRO A 72 -13.95 2.94 -0.50
C PRO A 72 -13.40 1.54 -0.24
N GLN A 73 -12.54 1.02 -1.12
CA GLN A 73 -11.93 -0.30 -1.01
C GLN A 73 -10.63 -0.30 -0.19
N VAL A 74 -10.22 0.83 0.38
CA VAL A 74 -9.02 0.95 1.21
C VAL A 74 -9.45 1.33 2.62
N ALA A 75 -9.27 0.41 3.58
CA ALA A 75 -9.63 0.67 4.97
C ALA A 75 -8.65 1.64 5.63
N HIS A 76 -7.35 1.46 5.37
CA HIS A 76 -6.30 2.40 5.79
C HIS A 76 -5.04 2.23 4.94
N HIS A 77 -4.17 3.23 5.01
CA HIS A 77 -2.87 3.19 4.39
C HIS A 77 -1.80 3.72 5.36
N ASN A 78 -0.56 3.34 5.11
CA ASN A 78 0.60 3.83 5.84
C ASN A 78 1.78 4.00 4.89
N SER A 79 2.44 5.14 4.96
CA SER A 79 3.64 5.47 4.20
C SER A 79 4.71 6.10 5.09
N TYR A 80 5.91 6.27 4.57
CA TYR A 80 6.95 7.03 5.27
C TYR A 80 6.51 8.47 5.60
N LEU A 81 5.74 9.13 4.72
CA LEU A 81 5.22 10.47 4.97
C LEU A 81 4.23 10.50 6.13
N THR A 82 3.38 9.47 6.26
CA THR A 82 2.46 9.32 7.39
C THR A 82 3.25 9.25 8.71
N VAL A 83 4.29 8.43 8.76
CA VAL A 83 5.13 8.28 9.97
C VAL A 83 5.88 9.57 10.29
N LEU A 84 6.50 10.22 9.28
CA LEU A 84 7.19 11.50 9.48
C LEU A 84 6.24 12.62 9.92
N THR A 85 5.00 12.62 9.44
CA THR A 85 3.95 13.55 9.89
C THR A 85 3.61 13.34 11.36
N GLN A 86 3.48 12.08 11.78
CA GLN A 86 3.24 11.74 13.19
C GLN A 86 4.43 12.14 14.08
N LEU A 87 5.65 11.90 13.65
CA LEU A 87 6.88 12.31 14.35
C LEU A 87 6.91 13.83 14.51
N LYS A 88 6.68 14.58 13.43
CA LYS A 88 6.62 16.05 13.46
C LYS A 88 5.60 16.55 14.48
N ARG A 89 4.40 15.96 14.52
CA ARG A 89 3.38 16.28 15.50
C ARG A 89 3.84 15.97 16.92
N HIS A 90 4.50 14.84 17.13
CA HIS A 90 4.97 14.42 18.46
C HIS A 90 6.03 15.38 19.02
N VAL A 91 7.01 15.78 18.20
CA VAL A 91 8.05 16.75 18.56
C VAL A 91 7.45 18.10 18.97
N HIS A 92 6.36 18.49 18.35
CA HIS A 92 5.64 19.73 18.66
C HIS A 92 4.51 19.52 19.68
N GLN A 93 4.72 18.62 20.65
CA GLN A 93 3.82 18.36 21.80
C GLN A 93 2.38 18.01 21.42
N GLY A 94 2.19 17.34 20.28
CA GLY A 94 0.87 16.88 19.82
C GLY A 94 -0.04 17.98 19.24
N SER A 95 0.47 19.18 19.05
CA SER A 95 -0.31 20.29 18.50
C SER A 95 -0.78 19.97 17.06
N LEU A 96 -2.10 20.08 16.84
CA LEU A 96 -2.74 19.84 15.53
C LEU A 96 -2.22 20.79 14.43
N LYS A 97 -1.65 21.94 14.81
CA LYS A 97 -1.04 22.88 13.86
C LYS A 97 0.10 22.23 13.06
N TRP A 98 0.75 21.21 13.61
CA TRP A 98 1.89 20.52 13.00
C TRP A 98 1.50 19.17 12.35
N ASN A 99 0.22 18.94 12.14
CA ASN A 99 -0.29 17.72 11.47
C ASN A 99 -0.21 17.78 9.94
N ALA A 100 0.43 18.81 9.37
CA ALA A 100 0.62 18.93 7.94
C ALA A 100 1.75 18.01 7.48
N THR A 101 1.50 17.23 6.43
CA THR A 101 2.51 16.39 5.77
C THR A 101 3.69 17.25 5.32
N PRO A 102 4.94 16.78 5.49
CA PRO A 102 6.11 17.48 4.98
C PRO A 102 6.01 17.68 3.46
N THR A 103 6.42 18.85 2.98
CA THR A 103 6.26 19.23 1.56
C THR A 103 7.56 19.52 0.85
N SER A 104 8.65 19.77 1.58
CA SER A 104 9.97 20.06 1.03
C SER A 104 10.98 18.95 1.29
N ALA A 105 11.97 18.84 0.42
CA ALA A 105 13.08 17.90 0.57
C ALA A 105 13.83 18.07 1.90
N SER A 106 14.10 19.32 2.30
CA SER A 106 14.79 19.62 3.56
C SER A 106 13.99 19.17 4.78
N GLU A 107 12.68 19.42 4.79
CA GLU A 107 11.81 19.01 5.89
C GLU A 107 11.76 17.49 6.04
N VAL A 108 11.65 16.75 4.92
CA VAL A 108 11.69 15.28 4.95
C VAL A 108 13.04 14.76 5.45
N ALA A 109 14.15 15.36 5.00
CA ALA A 109 15.49 14.97 5.45
C ALA A 109 15.72 15.25 6.95
N ASP A 110 15.26 16.39 7.45
CA ASP A 110 15.39 16.75 8.87
C ASP A 110 14.57 15.80 9.75
N LEU A 111 13.34 15.49 9.33
CA LEU A 111 12.47 14.54 10.04
C LEU A 111 13.01 13.10 9.96
N TRP A 112 13.63 12.73 8.83
CA TRP A 112 14.31 11.46 8.71
C TRP A 112 15.48 11.34 9.70
N ASN A 113 16.37 12.33 9.76
CA ASN A 113 17.48 12.35 10.70
C ASN A 113 16.99 12.25 12.15
N LEU A 114 15.91 12.96 12.48
CA LEU A 114 15.29 12.88 13.80
C LEU A 114 14.72 11.49 14.10
N TYR A 115 14.08 10.85 13.12
CA TYR A 115 13.58 9.49 13.24
C TYR A 115 14.72 8.50 13.51
N GLU A 116 15.78 8.56 12.72
CA GLU A 116 16.96 7.69 12.85
C GLU A 116 17.64 7.86 14.23
N MET A 117 17.72 9.09 14.74
CA MET A 117 18.29 9.39 16.04
C MET A 117 17.36 8.98 17.21
N SER A 118 16.09 8.79 17.00
CA SER A 118 15.12 8.52 18.07
C SER A 118 15.18 7.08 18.60
N SER A 119 15.73 6.13 17.84
CA SER A 119 15.97 4.74 18.28
C SER A 119 17.08 4.10 17.45
N PRO A 120 17.95 3.27 18.06
CA PRO A 120 18.99 2.52 17.35
C PRO A 120 18.45 1.51 16.33
N ASP A 121 17.21 1.07 16.49
CA ASP A 121 16.56 0.10 15.61
C ASP A 121 15.91 0.74 14.39
N ASN A 122 15.85 2.06 14.34
CA ASN A 122 15.27 2.79 13.22
C ASN A 122 16.19 2.74 12.00
N SER A 123 15.63 2.32 10.88
CA SER A 123 16.33 2.18 9.61
C SER A 123 15.42 2.62 8.46
N PRO A 124 15.95 2.89 7.27
CA PRO A 124 15.10 3.18 6.10
C PRO A 124 14.06 2.10 5.86
N GLN A 125 14.42 0.82 6.02
CA GLN A 125 13.56 -0.31 5.80
C GLN A 125 12.35 -0.34 6.75
N SER A 126 12.51 0.14 8.00
CA SER A 126 11.41 0.22 8.96
C SER A 126 10.30 1.20 8.55
N LEU A 127 10.63 2.16 7.67
CA LEU A 127 9.67 3.07 7.03
C LEU A 127 9.25 2.63 5.62
N GLY A 128 9.66 1.44 5.18
CA GLY A 128 9.41 0.98 3.82
C GLY A 128 10.24 1.70 2.77
N LEU A 129 11.41 2.25 3.14
CA LEU A 129 12.34 2.89 2.21
C LEU A 129 13.49 1.94 1.87
N ASP A 130 14.00 2.01 0.65
CA ASP A 130 15.21 1.29 0.30
C ASP A 130 16.48 2.03 0.81
N LYS A 131 17.60 1.31 0.85
CA LYS A 131 18.90 1.84 1.34
C LYS A 131 19.48 3.01 0.51
N HIS A 132 18.96 3.24 -0.68
CA HIS A 132 19.40 4.30 -1.59
C HIS A 132 18.40 5.46 -1.65
N PHE A 133 17.35 5.42 -0.85
CA PHE A 133 16.27 6.41 -0.85
C PHE A 133 15.69 6.65 -2.26
N GLN A 134 15.69 5.60 -3.07
CA GLN A 134 15.16 5.59 -4.42
C GLN A 134 13.70 5.14 -4.44
N SER A 135 13.37 4.16 -3.60
CA SER A 135 12.06 3.53 -3.57
C SER A 135 11.40 3.66 -2.20
N ALA A 136 10.08 3.78 -2.22
CA ALA A 136 9.23 3.78 -1.03
C ALA A 136 8.11 2.75 -1.17
N VAL A 137 7.64 2.20 -0.05
CA VAL A 137 6.50 1.29 0.01
C VAL A 137 5.37 1.96 0.77
N ILE A 138 4.17 1.93 0.20
CA ILE A 138 2.93 2.29 0.88
C ILE A 138 2.19 0.99 1.20
N SER A 139 1.96 0.73 2.47
CA SER A 139 1.19 -0.41 2.94
C SER A 139 -0.30 -0.05 2.96
N LEU A 140 -1.14 -0.92 2.39
CA LEU A 140 -2.59 -0.76 2.36
C LEU A 140 -3.23 -1.90 3.12
N GLY A 141 -4.18 -1.58 3.99
CA GLY A 141 -5.11 -2.52 4.57
C GLY A 141 -6.41 -2.50 3.77
N ILE A 142 -6.78 -3.65 3.20
CA ILE A 142 -7.99 -3.78 2.40
C ILE A 142 -8.94 -4.79 3.06
N PRO A 143 -10.27 -4.57 2.99
CA PRO A 143 -11.25 -5.51 3.49
C PRO A 143 -11.26 -6.79 2.64
N ARG A 144 -12.07 -7.76 3.03
CA ARG A 144 -12.30 -8.95 2.20
C ARG A 144 -12.93 -8.52 0.86
N MET A 145 -12.34 -8.97 -0.23
CA MET A 145 -12.83 -8.68 -1.57
C MET A 145 -12.52 -9.85 -2.52
N SER A 146 -13.29 -9.93 -3.60
CA SER A 146 -13.10 -10.93 -4.64
C SER A 146 -11.81 -10.72 -5.44
N SER A 147 -11.34 -11.77 -6.12
CA SER A 147 -10.18 -11.68 -7.01
C SER A 147 -10.39 -10.64 -8.14
N SER A 148 -11.61 -10.49 -8.64
CA SER A 148 -11.94 -9.47 -9.65
C SER A 148 -11.84 -8.05 -9.11
N GLU A 149 -12.27 -7.80 -7.87
CA GLU A 149 -12.14 -6.50 -7.20
C GLU A 149 -10.68 -6.16 -6.90
N LEU A 150 -9.88 -7.15 -6.47
CA LEU A 150 -8.42 -6.96 -6.25
C LEU A 150 -7.70 -6.57 -7.54
N ILE A 151 -8.00 -7.24 -8.65
CA ILE A 151 -7.44 -6.91 -9.96
C ILE A 151 -7.89 -5.52 -10.42
N ALA A 152 -9.15 -5.16 -10.18
CA ALA A 152 -9.67 -3.84 -10.50
C ALA A 152 -8.98 -2.74 -9.65
N LEU A 153 -8.75 -3.00 -8.36
CA LEU A 153 -8.02 -2.07 -7.49
C LEU A 153 -6.57 -1.89 -7.96
N GLU A 154 -5.87 -2.98 -8.30
CA GLU A 154 -4.53 -2.91 -8.89
C GLU A 154 -4.50 -2.06 -10.17
N GLN A 155 -5.45 -2.28 -11.08
CA GLN A 155 -5.57 -1.52 -12.32
C GLN A 155 -5.87 -0.04 -12.06
N ASN A 156 -6.72 0.28 -11.08
CA ASN A 156 -7.04 1.65 -10.70
C ASN A 156 -5.80 2.36 -10.14
N ILE A 157 -5.02 1.70 -9.28
CA ILE A 157 -3.77 2.24 -8.76
C ILE A 157 -2.77 2.51 -9.90
N ASN A 158 -2.56 1.54 -10.78
CA ASN A 158 -1.65 1.69 -11.92
C ASN A 158 -2.09 2.83 -12.86
N THR A 159 -3.39 2.92 -13.13
CA THR A 159 -3.97 3.99 -13.97
C THR A 159 -3.79 5.35 -13.32
N TRP A 160 -3.99 5.44 -12.00
CA TRP A 160 -3.79 6.68 -11.27
C TRP A 160 -2.35 7.20 -11.42
N PHE A 161 -1.35 6.33 -11.25
CA PHE A 161 0.06 6.72 -11.41
C PHE A 161 0.39 7.11 -12.85
N GLN A 162 -0.11 6.39 -13.84
CA GLN A 162 0.09 6.75 -15.25
C GLN A 162 -0.44 8.15 -15.59
N GLN A 163 -1.57 8.52 -14.99
CA GLN A 163 -2.23 9.81 -15.26
C GLN A 163 -1.66 10.96 -14.42
N ASN A 164 -1.33 10.72 -13.15
CA ASN A 164 -1.01 11.79 -12.20
C ASN A 164 0.47 11.87 -11.83
N ALA A 165 1.22 10.76 -11.97
CA ALA A 165 2.64 10.70 -11.61
C ALA A 165 3.44 9.76 -12.54
N PRO A 166 3.48 9.99 -13.87
CA PRO A 166 4.11 9.09 -14.83
C PRO A 166 5.64 8.99 -14.68
N HIS A 167 6.25 9.87 -13.90
CA HIS A 167 7.67 9.84 -13.55
C HIS A 167 7.98 8.81 -12.46
N ILE A 168 6.99 8.31 -11.73
CA ILE A 168 7.13 7.26 -10.71
C ILE A 168 6.75 5.92 -11.32
N ASN A 169 7.58 4.89 -11.11
CA ASN A 169 7.22 3.53 -11.44
C ASN A 169 6.52 2.90 -10.23
N ALA A 170 5.22 2.65 -10.35
CA ALA A 170 4.42 2.03 -9.30
C ALA A 170 4.16 0.57 -9.61
N SER A 171 4.23 -0.29 -8.60
CA SER A 171 3.83 -1.69 -8.69
C SER A 171 3.08 -2.13 -7.43
N VAL A 172 1.96 -2.82 -7.63
CA VAL A 172 1.16 -3.38 -6.54
C VAL A 172 1.62 -4.80 -6.27
N THR A 173 1.84 -5.13 -5.00
CA THR A 173 2.30 -6.45 -4.55
C THR A 173 1.52 -6.92 -3.34
N GLY A 174 1.46 -8.23 -3.15
CA GLY A 174 0.78 -8.87 -2.03
C GLY A 174 0.32 -10.27 -2.40
N HIS A 175 0.21 -11.15 -1.42
CA HIS A 175 -0.21 -12.53 -1.68
C HIS A 175 -1.57 -12.60 -2.36
N ALA A 176 -2.55 -11.82 -1.89
CA ALA A 176 -3.89 -11.80 -2.46
C ALA A 176 -3.89 -11.36 -3.93
N VAL A 177 -3.12 -10.32 -4.30
CA VAL A 177 -2.97 -9.84 -5.68
C VAL A 177 -2.31 -10.90 -6.56
N LEU A 178 -1.28 -11.57 -6.05
CA LEU A 178 -0.59 -12.65 -6.77
C LEU A 178 -1.55 -13.80 -7.07
N PHE A 179 -2.29 -14.30 -6.09
CA PHE A 179 -3.25 -15.39 -6.28
C PHE A 179 -4.40 -15.00 -7.22
N ALA A 180 -4.92 -13.78 -7.11
CA ALA A 180 -5.92 -13.27 -8.02
C ALA A 180 -5.43 -13.25 -9.49
N SER A 181 -4.18 -12.81 -9.69
CA SER A 181 -3.56 -12.76 -11.02
C SER A 181 -3.31 -14.15 -11.61
N ILE A 182 -2.84 -15.12 -10.80
CA ILE A 182 -2.64 -16.50 -11.21
C ILE A 182 -4.01 -17.14 -11.58
N GLY A 183 -5.03 -16.95 -10.76
CA GLY A 183 -6.38 -17.46 -11.02
C GLY A 183 -6.94 -16.96 -12.36
N LYS A 184 -6.79 -15.67 -12.64
CA LYS A 184 -7.18 -15.08 -13.93
C LYS A 184 -6.44 -15.70 -15.12
N GLN A 185 -5.13 -15.90 -14.97
CA GLN A 185 -4.29 -16.49 -16.04
C GLN A 185 -4.67 -17.94 -16.32
N LEU A 186 -4.91 -18.74 -15.27
CA LEU A 186 -5.34 -20.13 -15.41
C LEU A 186 -6.69 -20.22 -16.13
N THR A 187 -7.65 -19.39 -15.71
CA THR A 187 -8.99 -19.36 -16.34
C THR A 187 -8.89 -18.95 -17.81
N SER A 188 -8.10 -17.93 -18.15
CA SER A 188 -7.89 -17.49 -19.52
C SER A 188 -7.28 -18.59 -20.40
N ASN A 189 -6.28 -19.32 -19.90
CA ASN A 189 -5.61 -20.39 -20.65
C ASN A 189 -6.53 -21.62 -20.89
N MET A 190 -7.46 -21.89 -19.97
CA MET A 190 -8.44 -22.97 -20.15
C MET A 190 -9.47 -22.69 -21.27
N PHE A 191 -9.65 -21.42 -21.66
CA PHE A 191 -10.60 -21.04 -22.72
C PHE A 191 -9.93 -20.87 -24.10
N ILE A 192 -8.60 -20.81 -24.18
CA ILE A 192 -7.86 -20.62 -25.44
C ILE A 192 -7.31 -21.97 -25.98
N GLY A 193 -7.28 -23.03 -25.19
CA GLY A 193 -6.92 -24.39 -25.56
C GLY A 193 -8.17 -25.21 -25.90
#